data_225254286a4acadf5e36c3d08d1810a1
#
_entry.id   225254286a4acadf5e36c3d08d1810a1
#
_cell.length_a   1.000
_cell.length_b   1.000
_cell.length_c   1.000
_cell.angle_alpha   90.00
_cell.angle_beta   90.00
_cell.angle_gamma   90.00
#
_symmetry.space_group_name_H-M   'P 1'
#
loop_
_entity.id
_entity.type
_entity.pdbx_description
1 polymer ?
#
loop_
_entity_poly.entity_id
_entity_poly.type
_entity_poly.pdbx_seq_one_letter_code
_entity_poly.pdbx_strand_id
1 'polypeptide(L)'
;MRLAIPVAMLLLRLPAASQGAEMLRHFDYDQKAPLDVREAGVQKRGEVSVHDVSYASPMGGRVPAYLVVPRGKGPFAAVIWGHWYMPGSEFLNRREFLAEAVALAPAGVVSLLIDYPIARPGYVEDRTPLNEKQIRERVQSIVDTRRGADLLLARPDVDPHRLAYVGHSYNAETGAFLSGIDRRFKAFVLMAGSLSDQVSLRSKEMQDYRRQVGAEKFDAFMAKYAWLDQGKYVSHAAPAVVFLQYASQETFLTPERDREYAAVVSEPKRFKLYDAPHALNAEARIDRARFLAEQLKLKNIPLDALRAVPDLVQPPEPKE
;
A
#
# COMPACT_ATOMS: atom_id res chain seq x y z
N MET A 1 -12.12 31.00 -51.35
CA MET A 1 -10.99 30.44 -50.63
C MET A 1 -11.14 30.88 -49.17
N ARG A 2 -11.69 30.02 -48.29
CA ARG A 2 -11.89 30.34 -46.87
C ARG A 2 -10.72 29.71 -46.09
N LEU A 3 -9.88 30.55 -45.48
CA LEU A 3 -8.83 30.10 -44.58
C LEU A 3 -9.48 29.58 -43.27
N ALA A 4 -9.25 28.33 -42.99
CA ALA A 4 -9.56 27.77 -41.69
C ALA A 4 -8.36 28.07 -40.73
N ILE A 5 -8.63 28.82 -39.67
CA ILE A 5 -7.67 29.06 -38.58
C ILE A 5 -7.76 27.86 -37.64
N PRO A 6 -6.69 27.13 -37.35
CA PRO A 6 -6.72 26.07 -36.35
C PRO A 6 -6.81 26.71 -34.95
N VAL A 7 -7.87 26.40 -34.21
CA VAL A 7 -7.99 26.71 -32.80
C VAL A 7 -7.05 25.75 -32.04
N ALA A 8 -5.88 26.25 -31.67
CA ALA A 8 -5.00 25.54 -30.73
C ALA A 8 -5.66 25.51 -29.34
N MET A 9 -6.15 24.35 -28.93
CA MET A 9 -6.68 24.13 -27.60
C MET A 9 -5.52 24.18 -26.59
N LEU A 10 -5.35 25.33 -25.95
CA LEU A 10 -4.35 25.55 -24.91
C LEU A 10 -4.78 24.74 -23.68
N LEU A 11 -4.24 23.54 -23.51
CA LEU A 11 -4.41 22.76 -22.28
C LEU A 11 -3.65 23.50 -21.17
N LEU A 12 -4.37 24.29 -20.38
CA LEU A 12 -3.88 24.90 -19.15
C LEU A 12 -3.49 23.77 -18.19
N ARG A 13 -2.21 23.45 -18.09
CA ARG A 13 -1.70 22.58 -17.02
C ARG A 13 -1.78 23.37 -15.71
N LEU A 14 -2.59 22.88 -14.78
CA LEU A 14 -2.61 23.41 -13.42
C LEU A 14 -1.20 23.29 -12.80
N PRO A 15 -0.77 24.26 -11.98
CA PRO A 15 0.51 24.15 -11.27
C PRO A 15 0.51 22.90 -10.36
N ALA A 16 1.66 22.24 -10.22
CA ALA A 16 1.81 20.97 -9.49
C ALA A 16 1.24 21.00 -8.06
N ALA A 17 1.27 22.15 -7.39
CA ALA A 17 0.69 22.33 -6.06
C ALA A 17 -0.85 22.23 -6.05
N SER A 18 -1.53 22.71 -7.09
CA SER A 18 -3.00 22.62 -7.21
C SER A 18 -3.45 21.20 -7.57
N GLN A 19 -2.66 20.48 -8.35
CA GLN A 19 -2.89 19.08 -8.70
C GLN A 19 -2.82 18.17 -7.46
N GLY A 20 -1.79 18.36 -6.61
CA GLY A 20 -1.64 17.62 -5.35
C GLY A 20 -2.79 17.87 -4.38
N ALA A 21 -3.28 19.10 -4.28
CA ALA A 21 -4.42 19.46 -3.44
C ALA A 21 -5.73 18.82 -3.94
N GLU A 22 -5.94 18.78 -5.25
CA GLU A 22 -7.11 18.12 -5.84
C GLU A 22 -7.10 16.61 -5.59
N MET A 23 -5.95 15.96 -5.76
CA MET A 23 -5.78 14.54 -5.51
C MET A 23 -6.03 14.18 -4.04
N LEU A 24 -5.62 15.06 -3.11
CA LEU A 24 -5.73 14.83 -1.66
C LEU A 24 -7.17 14.95 -1.15
N ARG A 25 -8.03 15.75 -1.76
CA ARG A 25 -9.36 16.12 -1.24
C ARG A 25 -10.27 14.94 -0.86
N HIS A 26 -10.12 13.81 -1.56
CA HIS A 26 -10.92 12.60 -1.32
C HIS A 26 -10.43 11.78 -0.12
N PHE A 27 -9.24 12.09 0.38
CA PHE A 27 -8.55 11.38 1.47
C PHE A 27 -8.20 12.32 2.63
N ASP A 28 -8.79 13.51 2.63
CA ASP A 28 -8.55 14.49 3.69
C ASP A 28 -9.32 14.15 4.96
N TYR A 29 -8.77 14.53 6.10
CA TYR A 29 -9.35 14.31 7.41
C TYR A 29 -8.80 15.31 8.41
N ASP A 30 -9.47 15.47 9.55
CA ASP A 30 -8.97 16.30 10.65
C ASP A 30 -7.74 15.66 11.31
N GLN A 31 -6.56 16.15 10.94
CA GLN A 31 -5.28 15.69 11.50
C GLN A 31 -5.10 16.06 12.98
N LYS A 32 -5.88 17.04 13.49
CA LYS A 32 -5.83 17.47 14.89
C LYS A 32 -6.72 16.62 15.80
N ALA A 33 -7.62 15.81 15.24
CA ALA A 33 -8.44 14.89 16.02
C ALA A 33 -7.57 13.98 16.88
N PRO A 34 -7.95 13.62 18.10
CA PRO A 34 -7.19 12.73 18.97
C PRO A 34 -6.92 11.38 18.29
N LEU A 35 -5.70 10.85 18.44
CA LEU A 35 -5.35 9.50 17.97
C LEU A 35 -6.09 8.42 18.76
N ASP A 36 -6.46 8.70 20.00
CA ASP A 36 -7.11 7.76 20.94
C ASP A 36 -6.46 6.37 20.88
N VAL A 37 -5.13 6.32 21.09
CA VAL A 37 -4.38 5.07 21.07
C VAL A 37 -4.75 4.25 22.32
N ARG A 38 -5.10 2.97 22.09
CA ARG A 38 -5.36 2.00 23.17
C ARG A 38 -4.45 0.81 22.98
N GLU A 39 -3.85 0.34 24.06
CA GLU A 39 -3.02 -0.85 24.10
C GLU A 39 -3.76 -1.98 24.77
N ALA A 40 -3.86 -3.13 24.08
CA ALA A 40 -4.48 -4.35 24.58
C ALA A 40 -3.45 -5.31 25.21
N GLY A 41 -2.19 -5.20 24.85
CA GLY A 41 -1.12 -6.03 25.42
C GLY A 41 0.23 -5.84 24.74
N VAL A 42 1.27 -6.37 25.38
CA VAL A 42 2.64 -6.33 24.87
C VAL A 42 3.26 -7.71 24.94
N GLN A 43 3.89 -8.14 23.85
CA GLN A 43 4.69 -9.35 23.78
C GLN A 43 6.17 -8.99 23.58
N LYS A 44 7.05 -9.60 24.36
CA LYS A 44 8.49 -9.53 24.13
C LYS A 44 8.94 -10.63 23.18
N ARG A 45 9.71 -10.28 22.17
CA ARG A 45 10.38 -11.20 21.24
C ARG A 45 11.87 -10.89 21.22
N GLY A 46 12.60 -11.46 22.19
CA GLY A 46 13.97 -11.05 22.48
C GLY A 46 14.02 -9.57 22.91
N GLU A 47 14.81 -8.78 22.22
CA GLU A 47 14.99 -7.34 22.49
C GLU A 47 13.89 -6.47 21.83
N VAL A 48 12.95 -7.07 21.09
CA VAL A 48 11.87 -6.38 20.38
C VAL A 48 10.57 -6.47 21.18
N SER A 49 9.81 -5.38 21.24
CA SER A 49 8.46 -5.35 21.81
C SER A 49 7.42 -5.28 20.70
N VAL A 50 6.42 -6.14 20.78
CA VAL A 50 5.24 -6.12 19.90
C VAL A 50 4.05 -5.69 20.75
N HIS A 51 3.54 -4.49 20.50
CA HIS A 51 2.41 -3.91 21.17
C HIS A 51 1.14 -4.16 20.33
N ASP A 52 0.12 -4.78 20.93
CA ASP A 52 -1.20 -4.86 20.32
C ASP A 52 -1.95 -3.57 20.63
N VAL A 53 -2.10 -2.73 19.61
CA VAL A 53 -2.69 -1.40 19.76
C VAL A 53 -3.88 -1.21 18.84
N SER A 54 -4.68 -0.18 19.13
CA SER A 54 -5.63 0.36 18.17
C SER A 54 -5.67 1.87 18.27
N TYR A 55 -6.00 2.54 17.17
CA TYR A 55 -6.17 3.99 17.13
C TYR A 55 -7.49 4.37 16.44
N ALA A 56 -7.94 5.60 16.66
CA ALA A 56 -9.19 6.09 16.07
C ALA A 56 -9.05 6.26 14.55
N SER A 57 -9.97 5.67 13.78
CA SER A 57 -10.12 5.94 12.35
C SER A 57 -10.80 7.29 12.15
N PRO A 58 -10.29 8.17 11.28
CA PRO A 58 -10.99 9.39 10.90
C PRO A 58 -12.35 9.14 10.24
N MET A 59 -12.54 7.96 9.66
CA MET A 59 -13.79 7.55 9.01
C MET A 59 -14.72 6.76 9.95
N GLY A 60 -14.41 6.72 11.23
CA GLY A 60 -15.18 6.05 12.26
C GLY A 60 -14.66 4.67 12.64
N GLY A 61 -14.92 4.29 13.88
CA GLY A 61 -14.41 3.03 14.43
C GLY A 61 -12.94 3.09 14.84
N ARG A 62 -12.32 1.93 14.93
CA ARG A 62 -10.93 1.77 15.36
C ARG A 62 -10.12 0.97 14.35
N VAL A 63 -8.85 1.29 14.25
CA VAL A 63 -7.87 0.57 13.44
C VAL A 63 -7.02 -0.29 14.37
N PRO A 64 -7.20 -1.61 14.41
CA PRO A 64 -6.30 -2.50 15.13
C PRO A 64 -4.93 -2.53 14.41
N ALA A 65 -3.86 -2.60 15.19
CA ALA A 65 -2.50 -2.66 14.64
C ALA A 65 -1.54 -3.39 15.60
N TYR A 66 -0.45 -3.92 15.04
CA TYR A 66 0.74 -4.21 15.83
C TYR A 66 1.74 -3.08 15.67
N LEU A 67 2.27 -2.60 16.78
CA LEU A 67 3.38 -1.67 16.82
C LEU A 67 4.62 -2.42 17.31
N VAL A 68 5.57 -2.65 16.41
CA VAL A 68 6.83 -3.34 16.70
C VAL A 68 7.89 -2.30 17.00
N VAL A 69 8.46 -2.36 18.19
CA VAL A 69 9.42 -1.36 18.70
C VAL A 69 10.75 -2.03 19.03
N PRO A 70 11.86 -1.58 18.43
CA PRO A 70 13.19 -2.07 18.76
C PRO A 70 13.64 -1.60 20.16
N ARG A 71 14.66 -2.24 20.70
CA ARG A 71 15.36 -1.73 21.89
C ARG A 71 16.14 -0.45 21.56
N GLY A 72 16.17 0.51 22.47
CA GLY A 72 16.99 1.73 22.36
C GLY A 72 16.18 3.00 22.52
N LYS A 73 16.83 4.14 22.26
CA LYS A 73 16.22 5.46 22.44
C LYS A 73 15.87 6.16 21.11
N GLY A 74 16.20 5.55 19.97
CA GLY A 74 16.05 6.20 18.66
C GLY A 74 17.09 7.32 18.42
N PRO A 75 16.88 8.21 17.44
CA PRO A 75 15.71 8.24 16.56
C PRO A 75 15.68 7.07 15.58
N PHE A 76 14.57 6.36 15.54
CA PHE A 76 14.34 5.20 14.67
C PHE A 76 13.76 5.61 13.31
N ALA A 77 14.01 4.82 12.29
CA ALA A 77 13.19 4.87 11.08
C ALA A 77 11.82 4.23 11.34
N ALA A 78 10.85 4.49 10.50
CA ALA A 78 9.53 3.89 10.64
C ALA A 78 9.02 3.29 9.32
N VAL A 79 8.28 2.17 9.42
CA VAL A 79 7.66 1.51 8.27
C VAL A 79 6.21 1.15 8.62
N ILE A 80 5.28 1.49 7.71
CA ILE A 80 3.91 0.99 7.77
C ILE A 80 3.78 -0.19 6.80
N TRP A 81 3.14 -1.27 7.26
CA TRP A 81 2.98 -2.50 6.51
C TRP A 81 1.50 -2.76 6.21
N GLY A 82 1.19 -2.97 4.94
CA GLY A 82 -0.14 -3.28 4.45
C GLY A 82 -0.23 -4.70 3.92
N HIS A 83 -1.07 -5.51 4.56
CA HIS A 83 -1.26 -6.93 4.24
C HIS A 83 -2.04 -7.14 2.94
N TRP A 84 -1.91 -8.32 2.36
CA TRP A 84 -2.67 -8.74 1.17
C TRP A 84 -4.17 -8.92 1.45
N TYR A 85 -4.94 -9.06 0.37
CA TYR A 85 -6.27 -9.68 0.43
C TYR A 85 -6.18 -11.08 -0.18
N MET A 86 -6.12 -12.09 0.66
CA MET A 86 -6.04 -13.49 0.24
C MET A 86 -7.03 -14.31 1.05
N PRO A 87 -8.28 -14.48 0.57
CA PRO A 87 -9.30 -15.27 1.26
C PRO A 87 -8.79 -16.68 1.56
N GLY A 88 -9.07 -17.17 2.76
CA GLY A 88 -8.58 -18.46 3.25
C GLY A 88 -7.19 -18.43 3.89
N SER A 89 -6.44 -17.33 3.76
CA SER A 89 -5.16 -17.18 4.46
C SER A 89 -5.37 -16.72 5.91
N GLU A 90 -4.69 -17.37 6.86
CA GLU A 90 -4.60 -16.89 8.25
C GLU A 90 -3.84 -15.56 8.39
N PHE A 91 -3.12 -15.14 7.33
CA PHE A 91 -2.33 -13.91 7.24
C PHE A 91 -3.05 -12.78 6.51
N LEU A 92 -4.34 -12.90 6.21
CA LEU A 92 -5.17 -11.81 5.69
C LEU A 92 -5.43 -10.78 6.81
N ASN A 93 -4.39 -10.27 7.44
CA ASN A 93 -4.42 -9.29 8.54
C ASN A 93 -3.01 -8.78 8.89
N ARG A 94 -2.92 -7.95 9.91
CA ARG A 94 -1.67 -7.37 10.45
C ARG A 94 -0.57 -8.38 10.81
N ARG A 95 -0.84 -9.70 10.75
CA ARG A 95 0.17 -10.75 11.02
C ARG A 95 1.06 -11.06 9.83
N GLU A 96 0.66 -10.70 8.61
CA GLU A 96 1.38 -11.06 7.39
C GLU A 96 2.87 -10.70 7.48
N PHE A 97 3.18 -9.47 7.83
CA PHE A 97 4.57 -8.99 7.91
C PHE A 97 5.15 -9.01 9.33
N LEU A 98 4.45 -9.60 10.32
CA LEU A 98 4.89 -9.51 11.72
C LEU A 98 6.27 -10.13 11.94
N ALA A 99 6.54 -11.29 11.37
CA ALA A 99 7.83 -11.96 11.51
C ALA A 99 8.97 -11.14 10.85
N GLU A 100 8.70 -10.56 9.69
CA GLU A 100 9.66 -9.70 8.98
C GLU A 100 9.91 -8.39 9.74
N ALA A 101 8.88 -7.74 10.24
CA ALA A 101 8.99 -6.52 11.04
C ALA A 101 9.80 -6.74 12.32
N VAL A 102 9.57 -7.88 13.01
CA VAL A 102 10.35 -8.28 14.18
C VAL A 102 11.81 -8.53 13.82
N ALA A 103 12.05 -9.24 12.70
CA ALA A 103 13.41 -9.51 12.23
C ALA A 103 14.15 -8.23 11.81
N LEU A 104 13.44 -7.24 11.24
CA LEU A 104 14.03 -5.97 10.80
C LEU A 104 14.26 -4.97 11.95
N ALA A 105 13.50 -5.08 13.04
CA ALA A 105 13.53 -4.11 14.14
C ALA A 105 14.93 -3.82 14.69
N PRO A 106 15.86 -4.80 14.84
CA PRO A 106 17.22 -4.54 15.35
C PRO A 106 18.03 -3.57 14.49
N ALA A 107 17.66 -3.35 13.22
CA ALA A 107 18.24 -2.31 12.37
C ALA A 107 17.80 -0.88 12.73
N GLY A 108 17.02 -0.70 13.81
CA GLY A 108 16.49 0.59 14.25
C GLY A 108 15.21 1.01 13.51
N VAL A 109 14.29 0.08 13.32
CA VAL A 109 13.00 0.32 12.63
C VAL A 109 11.84 0.07 13.58
N VAL A 110 10.99 1.09 13.76
CA VAL A 110 9.65 0.96 14.33
C VAL A 110 8.69 0.59 13.21
N SER A 111 7.90 -0.46 13.41
CA SER A 111 6.95 -0.92 12.40
C SER A 111 5.52 -0.83 12.90
N LEU A 112 4.60 -0.34 12.05
CA LEU A 112 3.17 -0.34 12.29
C LEU A 112 2.49 -1.25 11.25
N LEU A 113 1.88 -2.33 11.72
CA LEU A 113 1.19 -3.32 10.91
C LEU A 113 -0.31 -3.16 11.14
N ILE A 114 -1.05 -2.74 10.13
CA ILE A 114 -2.45 -2.29 10.25
C ILE A 114 -3.40 -3.39 9.81
N ASP A 115 -4.50 -3.60 10.56
CA ASP A 115 -5.67 -4.29 10.02
C ASP A 115 -6.51 -3.33 9.17
N TYR A 116 -6.52 -3.57 7.88
CA TYR A 116 -7.37 -2.83 6.94
C TYR A 116 -8.85 -3.23 7.11
N PRO A 117 -9.81 -2.46 6.60
CA PRO A 117 -11.24 -2.73 6.81
C PRO A 117 -11.65 -4.18 6.58
N ILE A 118 -11.09 -4.81 5.55
CA ILE A 118 -11.34 -6.22 5.17
C ILE A 118 -10.89 -7.26 6.20
N ALA A 119 -9.99 -6.90 7.12
CA ALA A 119 -9.44 -7.79 8.15
C ALA A 119 -10.01 -7.52 9.55
N ARG A 120 -10.88 -6.52 9.70
CA ARG A 120 -11.40 -6.12 11.01
C ARG A 120 -12.50 -7.03 11.49
N PRO A 121 -12.64 -7.23 12.81
CA PRO A 121 -13.74 -8.02 13.37
C PRO A 121 -15.11 -7.51 12.87
N GLY A 122 -15.97 -8.45 12.47
CA GLY A 122 -17.30 -8.13 11.95
C GLY A 122 -17.34 -7.69 10.49
N TYR A 123 -16.21 -7.71 9.78
CA TYR A 123 -16.22 -7.48 8.33
C TYR A 123 -17.05 -8.55 7.63
N VAL A 124 -17.96 -8.10 6.79
CA VAL A 124 -18.75 -8.96 5.88
C VAL A 124 -18.44 -8.51 4.46
N GLU A 125 -17.89 -9.43 3.68
CA GLU A 125 -17.63 -9.18 2.26
C GLU A 125 -18.96 -8.97 1.52
N ASP A 126 -19.05 -7.88 0.78
CA ASP A 126 -20.14 -7.60 -0.11
C ASP A 126 -19.67 -7.82 -1.56
N ARG A 127 -20.13 -8.91 -2.17
CA ARG A 127 -19.79 -9.31 -3.54
C ARG A 127 -20.74 -8.74 -4.59
N THR A 128 -21.59 -7.80 -4.22
CA THR A 128 -22.45 -7.11 -5.18
C THR A 128 -21.59 -6.43 -6.26
N PRO A 129 -21.85 -6.66 -7.54
CA PRO A 129 -21.11 -5.99 -8.61
C PRO A 129 -21.21 -4.47 -8.52
N LEU A 130 -20.11 -3.77 -8.85
CA LEU A 130 -20.03 -2.29 -8.86
C LEU A 130 -20.43 -1.67 -7.52
N ASN A 131 -19.79 -2.15 -6.46
CA ASN A 131 -20.17 -1.91 -5.08
C ASN A 131 -19.52 -0.65 -4.48
N GLU A 132 -20.33 0.33 -4.10
CA GLU A 132 -19.86 1.56 -3.46
C GLU A 132 -19.27 1.34 -2.06
N LYS A 133 -19.61 0.24 -1.39
CA LYS A 133 -18.97 -0.12 -0.11
C LYS A 133 -17.47 -0.38 -0.31
N GLN A 134 -17.09 -1.09 -1.37
CA GLN A 134 -15.68 -1.33 -1.71
C GLN A 134 -14.93 -0.02 -2.01
N ILE A 135 -15.58 0.94 -2.63
CA ILE A 135 -15.02 2.29 -2.82
C ILE A 135 -14.74 2.96 -1.49
N ARG A 136 -15.72 2.94 -0.56
CA ARG A 136 -15.53 3.52 0.79
C ARG A 136 -14.43 2.81 1.58
N GLU A 137 -14.35 1.50 1.48
CA GLU A 137 -13.31 0.69 2.13
C GLU A 137 -11.90 1.01 1.58
N ARG A 138 -11.79 1.23 0.27
CA ARG A 138 -10.54 1.69 -0.34
C ARG A 138 -10.13 3.07 0.19
N VAL A 139 -11.06 4.03 0.22
CA VAL A 139 -10.80 5.36 0.79
C VAL A 139 -10.40 5.25 2.25
N GLN A 140 -11.13 4.44 3.05
CA GLN A 140 -10.82 4.22 4.45
C GLN A 140 -9.43 3.61 4.65
N SER A 141 -9.03 2.65 3.81
CA SER A 141 -7.69 2.06 3.85
C SER A 141 -6.58 3.12 3.70
N ILE A 142 -6.76 4.05 2.77
CA ILE A 142 -5.81 5.14 2.51
C ILE A 142 -5.78 6.12 3.70
N VAL A 143 -6.94 6.55 4.16
CA VAL A 143 -7.09 7.51 5.28
C VAL A 143 -6.53 6.90 6.58
N ASP A 144 -6.84 5.65 6.89
CA ASP A 144 -6.36 4.96 8.09
C ASP A 144 -4.84 4.77 8.07
N THR A 145 -4.25 4.54 6.90
CA THR A 145 -2.78 4.47 6.76
C THR A 145 -2.14 5.83 7.00
N ARG A 146 -2.71 6.90 6.46
CA ARG A 146 -2.25 8.27 6.73
C ARG A 146 -2.36 8.61 8.22
N ARG A 147 -3.43 8.15 8.87
CA ARG A 147 -3.60 8.30 10.33
C ARG A 147 -2.58 7.47 11.11
N GLY A 148 -2.21 6.28 10.61
CA GLY A 148 -1.10 5.49 11.14
C GLY A 148 0.25 6.21 11.03
N ALA A 149 0.46 6.97 9.96
CA ALA A 149 1.64 7.84 9.83
C ALA A 149 1.63 8.96 10.88
N ASP A 150 0.47 9.57 11.19
CA ASP A 150 0.37 10.55 12.28
C ASP A 150 0.77 9.93 13.62
N LEU A 151 0.33 8.69 13.90
CA LEU A 151 0.68 7.95 15.11
C LEU A 151 2.19 7.72 15.23
N LEU A 152 2.83 7.28 14.17
CA LEU A 152 4.27 7.05 14.15
C LEU A 152 5.06 8.36 14.32
N LEU A 153 4.65 9.41 13.65
CA LEU A 153 5.34 10.71 13.68
C LEU A 153 5.08 11.51 14.96
N ALA A 154 4.05 11.18 15.73
CA ALA A 154 3.83 11.71 17.08
C ALA A 154 4.79 11.11 18.13
N ARG A 155 5.50 10.03 17.80
CA ARG A 155 6.45 9.38 18.70
C ARG A 155 7.77 10.15 18.77
N PRO A 156 8.29 10.48 19.96
CA PRO A 156 9.55 11.21 20.09
C PRO A 156 10.80 10.41 19.70
N ASP A 157 10.66 9.07 19.62
CA ASP A 157 11.72 8.15 19.24
C ASP A 157 11.76 7.80 17.75
N VAL A 158 10.88 8.42 16.91
CA VAL A 158 10.83 8.23 15.46
C VAL A 158 11.38 9.46 14.75
N ASP A 159 12.24 9.24 13.75
CA ASP A 159 12.73 10.28 12.87
C ASP A 159 11.68 10.58 11.78
N PRO A 160 11.11 11.80 11.74
CA PRO A 160 10.05 12.14 10.81
C PRO A 160 10.50 12.17 9.34
N HIS A 161 11.80 12.12 9.09
CA HIS A 161 12.38 12.12 7.75
C HIS A 161 12.70 10.70 7.23
N ARG A 162 12.40 9.65 8.01
CA ARG A 162 12.73 8.26 7.67
C ARG A 162 11.50 7.35 7.78
N LEU A 163 10.42 7.72 7.07
CA LEU A 163 9.18 6.95 6.98
C LEU A 163 9.06 6.28 5.62
N ALA A 164 8.72 4.98 5.60
CA ALA A 164 8.43 4.22 4.39
C ALA A 164 7.12 3.41 4.53
N TYR A 165 6.65 2.93 3.39
CA TYR A 165 5.49 2.06 3.28
C TYR A 165 5.85 0.78 2.52
N VAL A 166 5.34 -0.35 2.99
CA VAL A 166 5.39 -1.64 2.30
C VAL A 166 3.96 -2.16 2.19
N GLY A 167 3.50 -2.43 1.00
CA GLY A 167 2.15 -2.96 0.76
C GLY A 167 2.17 -4.15 -0.18
N HIS A 168 1.33 -5.16 0.11
CA HIS A 168 1.21 -6.35 -0.69
C HIS A 168 -0.18 -6.43 -1.33
N SER A 169 -0.22 -6.76 -2.63
CA SER A 169 -1.45 -7.02 -3.39
C SER A 169 -2.44 -5.85 -3.25
N TYR A 170 -3.59 -6.07 -2.65
CA TYR A 170 -4.59 -5.05 -2.36
C TYR A 170 -4.01 -3.79 -1.69
N ASN A 171 -3.02 -3.93 -0.81
CA ASN A 171 -2.40 -2.78 -0.16
C ASN A 171 -1.14 -2.25 -0.86
N ALA A 172 -0.63 -2.90 -1.90
CA ALA A 172 0.25 -2.26 -2.86
C ALA A 172 -0.49 -1.13 -3.61
N GLU A 173 -1.77 -1.35 -3.95
CA GLU A 173 -2.63 -0.33 -4.52
C GLU A 173 -2.87 0.84 -3.55
N THR A 174 -3.11 0.56 -2.25
CA THR A 174 -3.15 1.59 -1.20
C THR A 174 -1.87 2.42 -1.18
N GLY A 175 -0.70 1.76 -1.27
CA GLY A 175 0.60 2.43 -1.36
C GLY A 175 0.75 3.30 -2.61
N ALA A 176 0.18 2.89 -3.74
CA ALA A 176 0.18 3.68 -4.96
C ALA A 176 -0.57 5.02 -4.77
N PHE A 177 -1.74 5.02 -4.12
CA PHE A 177 -2.44 6.26 -3.75
C PHE A 177 -1.60 7.13 -2.83
N LEU A 178 -1.09 6.54 -1.74
CA LEU A 178 -0.28 7.26 -0.75
C LEU A 178 0.94 7.93 -1.38
N SER A 179 1.59 7.29 -2.35
CA SER A 179 2.79 7.82 -3.00
C SER A 179 2.53 9.14 -3.71
N GLY A 180 1.32 9.34 -4.24
CA GLY A 180 0.92 10.58 -4.92
C GLY A 180 0.48 11.70 -3.98
N ILE A 181 0.01 11.40 -2.76
CA ILE A 181 -0.65 12.36 -1.88
C ILE A 181 0.05 12.63 -0.56
N ASP A 182 0.92 11.75 -0.07
CA ASP A 182 1.52 11.88 1.26
C ASP A 182 3.06 11.97 1.20
N ARG A 183 3.57 13.19 1.26
CA ARG A 183 4.99 13.51 1.11
C ARG A 183 5.85 13.19 2.33
N ARG A 184 5.27 12.67 3.41
CA ARG A 184 6.00 12.21 4.59
C ARG A 184 6.78 10.92 4.30
N PHE A 185 6.27 10.08 3.40
CA PHE A 185 6.94 8.85 2.99
C PHE A 185 8.10 9.13 2.03
N LYS A 186 9.25 8.51 2.31
CA LYS A 186 10.47 8.60 1.48
C LYS A 186 10.60 7.48 0.48
N ALA A 187 9.98 6.33 0.79
CA ALA A 187 10.06 5.14 -0.04
C ALA A 187 8.78 4.30 0.07
N PHE A 188 8.49 3.62 -1.03
CA PHE A 188 7.38 2.67 -1.14
C PHE A 188 7.91 1.35 -1.69
N VAL A 189 7.52 0.23 -1.08
CA VAL A 189 7.64 -1.10 -1.70
C VAL A 189 6.23 -1.57 -2.02
N LEU A 190 5.95 -1.76 -3.31
CA LEU A 190 4.65 -2.17 -3.82
C LEU A 190 4.79 -3.58 -4.41
N MET A 191 4.17 -4.56 -3.74
CA MET A 191 4.33 -5.97 -4.02
C MET A 191 3.09 -6.51 -4.72
N ALA A 192 3.23 -7.06 -5.91
CA ALA A 192 2.21 -7.83 -6.62
C ALA A 192 0.82 -7.14 -6.67
N GLY A 193 0.76 -5.85 -6.94
CA GLY A 193 -0.47 -5.06 -6.98
C GLY A 193 -0.81 -4.52 -8.37
N SER A 194 -2.09 -4.34 -8.64
CA SER A 194 -2.59 -3.66 -9.83
C SER A 194 -2.47 -2.15 -9.66
N LEU A 195 -1.54 -1.51 -10.34
CA LEU A 195 -1.19 -0.11 -10.08
C LEU A 195 -1.82 0.90 -11.04
N SER A 196 -2.79 0.48 -11.86
CA SER A 196 -3.56 1.37 -12.72
C SER A 196 -4.82 0.69 -13.24
N ASP A 197 -5.95 1.32 -13.06
CA ASP A 197 -7.21 0.88 -13.66
C ASP A 197 -7.13 0.92 -15.19
N GLN A 198 -6.43 1.89 -15.78
CA GLN A 198 -6.25 2.00 -17.22
C GLN A 198 -5.52 0.80 -17.83
N VAL A 199 -4.58 0.21 -17.09
CA VAL A 199 -3.92 -1.04 -17.48
C VAL A 199 -4.85 -2.24 -17.25
N SER A 200 -5.48 -2.32 -16.08
CA SER A 200 -6.37 -3.42 -15.69
C SER A 200 -7.56 -3.57 -16.61
N LEU A 201 -8.18 -2.45 -17.02
CA LEU A 201 -9.36 -2.42 -17.89
C LEU A 201 -9.13 -3.06 -19.27
N ARG A 202 -7.87 -3.16 -19.73
CA ARG A 202 -7.55 -3.80 -21.02
C ARG A 202 -7.46 -5.32 -20.91
N SER A 203 -7.48 -5.88 -19.71
CA SER A 203 -7.40 -7.31 -19.51
C SER A 203 -8.66 -8.04 -19.99
N LYS A 204 -8.47 -9.30 -20.40
CA LYS A 204 -9.60 -10.15 -20.83
C LYS A 204 -10.61 -10.32 -19.68
N GLU A 205 -10.11 -10.58 -18.47
CA GLU A 205 -10.92 -10.80 -17.27
C GLU A 205 -11.80 -9.58 -16.98
N MET A 206 -11.25 -8.37 -17.06
CA MET A 206 -11.99 -7.14 -16.83
C MET A 206 -12.99 -6.86 -17.93
N GLN A 207 -12.66 -7.18 -19.19
CA GLN A 207 -13.60 -7.06 -20.30
C GLN A 207 -14.74 -8.10 -20.22
N ASP A 208 -14.45 -9.31 -19.72
CA ASP A 208 -15.46 -10.34 -19.45
C ASP A 208 -16.40 -9.87 -18.33
N TYR A 209 -15.84 -9.36 -17.23
CA TYR A 209 -16.60 -8.79 -16.11
C TYR A 209 -17.49 -7.62 -16.58
N ARG A 210 -16.96 -6.69 -17.39
CA ARG A 210 -17.72 -5.59 -17.98
C ARG A 210 -18.95 -6.10 -18.76
N ARG A 211 -18.80 -7.18 -19.56
CA ARG A 211 -19.92 -7.80 -20.28
C ARG A 211 -20.93 -8.44 -19.33
N GLN A 212 -20.45 -9.12 -18.31
CA GLN A 212 -21.29 -9.82 -17.33
C GLN A 212 -22.20 -8.87 -16.54
N VAL A 213 -21.66 -7.73 -16.05
CA VAL A 213 -22.42 -6.78 -15.24
C VAL A 213 -23.24 -5.78 -16.09
N GLY A 214 -23.00 -5.72 -17.39
CA GLY A 214 -23.58 -4.78 -18.34
C GLY A 214 -22.68 -3.58 -18.60
N ALA A 215 -22.27 -3.42 -19.85
CA ALA A 215 -21.28 -2.43 -20.26
C ALA A 215 -21.63 -1.00 -19.86
N GLU A 216 -22.88 -0.57 -20.07
CA GLU A 216 -23.34 0.78 -19.71
C GLU A 216 -23.23 1.06 -18.20
N LYS A 217 -23.65 0.11 -17.36
CA LYS A 217 -23.55 0.23 -15.89
C LYS A 217 -22.10 0.27 -15.43
N PHE A 218 -21.28 -0.60 -16.02
CA PHE A 218 -19.84 -0.65 -15.71
C PHE A 218 -19.16 0.67 -16.08
N ASP A 219 -19.37 1.17 -17.30
CA ASP A 219 -18.74 2.39 -17.79
C ASP A 219 -19.18 3.62 -16.97
N ALA A 220 -20.46 3.70 -16.61
CA ALA A 220 -20.98 4.77 -15.75
C ALA A 220 -20.34 4.72 -14.33
N PHE A 221 -20.18 3.52 -13.75
CA PHE A 221 -19.53 3.34 -12.46
C PHE A 221 -18.06 3.75 -12.53
N MET A 222 -17.31 3.26 -13.53
CA MET A 222 -15.91 3.61 -13.72
C MET A 222 -15.71 5.11 -13.96
N ALA A 223 -16.61 5.75 -14.72
CA ALA A 223 -16.59 7.20 -14.93
C ALA A 223 -16.84 7.98 -13.62
N LYS A 224 -17.80 7.55 -12.80
CA LYS A 224 -18.10 8.15 -11.48
C LYS A 224 -16.90 8.11 -10.53
N TYR A 225 -16.16 7.01 -10.55
CA TYR A 225 -15.02 6.78 -9.65
C TYR A 225 -13.65 6.88 -10.34
N ALA A 226 -13.59 7.50 -11.51
CA ALA A 226 -12.36 7.64 -12.28
C ALA A 226 -11.24 8.37 -11.53
N TRP A 227 -11.56 9.13 -10.47
CA TRP A 227 -10.59 9.75 -9.59
C TRP A 227 -9.87 8.72 -8.70
N LEU A 228 -10.41 7.51 -8.51
CA LEU A 228 -9.85 6.44 -7.68
C LEU A 228 -8.93 5.49 -8.49
N ASP A 229 -8.50 5.85 -9.68
CA ASP A 229 -7.47 5.11 -10.43
C ASP A 229 -6.09 5.37 -9.80
N GLN A 230 -5.49 4.35 -9.18
CA GLN A 230 -4.19 4.40 -8.51
C GLN A 230 -3.06 4.86 -9.43
N GLY A 231 -3.17 4.62 -10.73
CA GLY A 231 -2.20 5.07 -11.73
C GLY A 231 -2.03 6.59 -11.78
N LYS A 232 -3.11 7.33 -11.52
CA LYS A 232 -3.07 8.80 -11.44
C LYS A 232 -2.22 9.30 -10.27
N TYR A 233 -2.12 8.52 -9.21
CA TYR A 233 -1.39 8.88 -8.00
C TYR A 233 0.06 8.43 -8.06
N VAL A 234 0.31 7.18 -8.41
CA VAL A 234 1.67 6.63 -8.44
C VAL A 234 2.54 7.28 -9.52
N SER A 235 1.94 7.83 -10.57
CA SER A 235 2.66 8.66 -11.56
C SER A 235 3.18 9.98 -10.99
N HIS A 236 2.80 10.34 -9.77
CA HIS A 236 3.24 11.53 -9.05
C HIS A 236 4.00 11.17 -7.75
N ALA A 237 4.56 9.96 -7.63
CA ALA A 237 5.25 9.52 -6.42
C ALA A 237 6.52 10.32 -6.10
N ALA A 238 7.21 10.87 -7.10
CA ALA A 238 8.42 11.66 -6.89
C ALA A 238 8.22 12.79 -5.84
N PRO A 239 9.19 13.05 -4.96
CA PRO A 239 10.56 12.51 -4.91
C PRO A 239 10.72 11.16 -4.17
N ALA A 240 9.64 10.54 -3.67
CA ALA A 240 9.73 9.23 -3.05
C ALA A 240 10.18 8.18 -4.08
N VAL A 241 11.00 7.23 -3.63
CA VAL A 241 11.46 6.12 -4.48
C VAL A 241 10.47 4.96 -4.36
N VAL A 242 10.02 4.42 -5.49
CA VAL A 242 9.11 3.27 -5.54
C VAL A 242 9.86 2.02 -5.96
N PHE A 243 9.78 0.95 -5.17
CA PHE A 243 10.27 -0.37 -5.53
C PHE A 243 9.11 -1.32 -5.82
N LEU A 244 9.03 -1.77 -7.05
CA LEU A 244 8.02 -2.68 -7.56
C LEU A 244 8.54 -4.11 -7.51
N GLN A 245 7.88 -4.98 -6.77
CA GLN A 245 8.20 -6.40 -6.68
C GLN A 245 7.04 -7.22 -7.23
N TYR A 246 7.26 -8.00 -8.28
CA TYR A 246 6.26 -8.85 -8.90
C TYR A 246 6.71 -10.31 -8.94
N ALA A 247 5.76 -11.20 -9.11
CA ALA A 247 5.94 -12.65 -9.11
C ALA A 247 5.67 -13.23 -10.51
N SER A 248 6.55 -14.09 -11.02
CA SER A 248 6.40 -14.65 -12.37
C SER A 248 5.46 -15.85 -12.45
N GLN A 249 5.13 -16.44 -11.30
CA GLN A 249 4.27 -17.63 -11.22
C GLN A 249 2.81 -17.26 -10.86
N GLU A 250 2.40 -16.03 -11.21
CA GLU A 250 1.05 -15.57 -10.99
C GLU A 250 0.09 -15.90 -12.13
N THR A 251 -1.18 -16.11 -11.76
CA THR A 251 -2.25 -16.30 -12.73
C THR A 251 -2.97 -14.98 -13.07
N PHE A 252 -2.99 -14.01 -12.13
CA PHE A 252 -3.72 -12.74 -12.27
C PHE A 252 -2.90 -11.63 -12.93
N LEU A 253 -1.60 -11.61 -12.66
CA LEU A 253 -0.66 -10.59 -13.14
C LEU A 253 0.37 -11.29 -14.04
N THR A 254 0.33 -10.98 -15.33
CA THR A 254 1.35 -11.49 -16.25
C THR A 254 2.58 -10.60 -16.24
N PRO A 255 3.79 -11.14 -16.53
CA PRO A 255 5.01 -10.32 -16.63
C PRO A 255 4.91 -9.13 -17.59
N GLU A 256 4.08 -9.21 -18.63
CA GLU A 256 3.81 -8.13 -19.57
C GLU A 256 3.01 -7.02 -18.87
N ARG A 257 1.94 -7.39 -18.15
CA ARG A 257 1.09 -6.46 -17.40
C ARG A 257 1.86 -5.80 -16.27
N ASP A 258 2.74 -6.53 -15.59
CA ASP A 258 3.61 -5.99 -14.54
C ASP A 258 4.53 -4.87 -15.08
N ARG A 259 5.08 -5.06 -16.30
CA ARG A 259 5.86 -4.01 -16.96
C ARG A 259 5.02 -2.82 -17.37
N GLU A 260 3.76 -3.03 -17.77
CA GLU A 260 2.83 -1.93 -18.06
C GLU A 260 2.51 -1.13 -16.79
N TYR A 261 2.27 -1.80 -15.65
CA TYR A 261 2.12 -1.12 -14.35
C TYR A 261 3.39 -0.35 -13.98
N ALA A 262 4.55 -0.97 -14.13
CA ALA A 262 5.82 -0.31 -13.86
C ALA A 262 6.03 0.94 -14.73
N ALA A 263 5.55 0.94 -15.96
CA ALA A 263 5.65 2.09 -16.86
C ALA A 263 4.81 3.29 -16.40
N VAL A 264 3.73 3.07 -15.65
CA VAL A 264 2.89 4.15 -15.09
C VAL A 264 3.56 4.87 -13.93
N VAL A 265 4.41 4.17 -13.16
CA VAL A 265 5.06 4.71 -11.96
C VAL A 265 6.11 5.77 -12.34
N SER A 266 6.10 6.92 -11.64
CA SER A 266 7.11 7.96 -11.85
C SER A 266 8.51 7.53 -11.40
N GLU A 267 9.53 8.14 -12.01
CA GLU A 267 10.91 8.05 -11.50
C GLU A 267 11.06 8.90 -10.21
N PRO A 268 11.94 8.53 -9.27
CA PRO A 268 12.81 7.35 -9.29
C PRO A 268 12.09 6.06 -8.87
N LYS A 269 12.30 4.98 -9.61
CA LYS A 269 11.71 3.67 -9.32
C LYS A 269 12.69 2.53 -9.54
N ARG A 270 12.37 1.37 -8.94
CA ARG A 270 12.99 0.07 -9.21
C ARG A 270 11.90 -0.93 -9.56
N PHE A 271 12.22 -1.87 -10.43
CA PHE A 271 11.33 -2.97 -10.79
C PHE A 271 12.12 -4.27 -10.75
N LYS A 272 11.54 -5.31 -10.12
CA LYS A 272 12.09 -6.67 -10.19
C LYS A 272 10.98 -7.69 -10.22
N LEU A 273 11.13 -8.66 -11.12
CA LEU A 273 10.29 -9.84 -11.24
C LEU A 273 11.03 -11.00 -10.57
N TYR A 274 10.35 -11.72 -9.69
CA TYR A 274 10.88 -12.85 -8.93
C TYR A 274 10.28 -14.15 -9.44
N ASP A 275 11.06 -15.21 -9.49
CA ASP A 275 10.56 -16.55 -9.74
C ASP A 275 9.90 -17.09 -8.46
N ALA A 276 8.64 -16.73 -8.29
CA ALA A 276 7.86 -16.95 -7.07
C ALA A 276 6.35 -16.86 -7.35
N PRO A 277 5.50 -17.45 -6.49
CA PRO A 277 4.07 -17.21 -6.47
C PRO A 277 3.75 -15.80 -5.94
N HIS A 278 2.45 -15.44 -5.90
CA HIS A 278 1.95 -14.13 -5.42
C HIS A 278 2.51 -13.70 -4.07
N ALA A 279 2.71 -14.63 -3.14
CA ALA A 279 3.29 -14.38 -1.82
C ALA A 279 4.73 -13.83 -1.86
N LEU A 280 5.40 -13.94 -3.01
CA LEU A 280 6.82 -13.70 -3.16
C LEU A 280 7.67 -14.65 -2.29
N ASN A 281 8.98 -14.44 -2.23
CA ASN A 281 9.90 -15.36 -1.57
C ASN A 281 10.95 -14.62 -0.71
N ALA A 282 11.86 -15.39 -0.11
CA ALA A 282 12.95 -14.86 0.70
C ALA A 282 13.88 -13.90 -0.08
N GLU A 283 14.08 -14.10 -1.40
CA GLU A 283 14.87 -13.20 -2.22
C GLU A 283 14.22 -11.81 -2.28
N ALA A 284 12.91 -11.75 -2.56
CA ALA A 284 12.16 -10.50 -2.59
C ALA A 284 12.20 -9.79 -1.23
N ARG A 285 12.12 -10.55 -0.12
CA ARG A 285 12.24 -10.04 1.25
C ARG A 285 13.60 -9.39 1.51
N ILE A 286 14.67 -10.04 1.11
CA ILE A 286 16.02 -9.51 1.27
C ILE A 286 16.24 -8.24 0.43
N ASP A 287 15.73 -8.23 -0.79
CA ASP A 287 15.87 -7.07 -1.67
C ASP A 287 15.10 -5.85 -1.14
N ARG A 288 13.86 -6.04 -0.62
CA ARG A 288 13.14 -4.92 0.02
C ARG A 288 13.79 -4.44 1.31
N ALA A 289 14.38 -5.34 2.10
CA ALA A 289 15.13 -4.94 3.28
C ALA A 289 16.35 -4.09 2.92
N ARG A 290 17.10 -4.46 1.88
CA ARG A 290 18.22 -3.67 1.35
C ARG A 290 17.76 -2.33 0.80
N PHE A 291 16.66 -2.33 0.07
CA PHE A 291 16.06 -1.10 -0.45
C PHE A 291 15.63 -0.16 0.70
N LEU A 292 14.92 -0.66 1.69
CA LEU A 292 14.54 0.11 2.87
C LEU A 292 15.77 0.65 3.61
N ALA A 293 16.81 -0.16 3.73
CA ALA A 293 18.05 0.29 4.37
C ALA A 293 18.73 1.45 3.65
N GLU A 294 18.76 1.40 2.34
CA GLU A 294 19.29 2.49 1.51
C GLU A 294 18.45 3.76 1.69
N GLN A 295 17.14 3.67 1.54
CA GLN A 295 16.25 4.83 1.56
C GLN A 295 16.08 5.43 2.96
N LEU A 296 16.08 4.60 4.00
CA LEU A 296 15.92 5.01 5.40
C LEU A 296 17.25 5.12 6.16
N LYS A 297 18.38 4.93 5.47
CA LYS A 297 19.73 4.99 6.06
C LYS A 297 19.89 4.06 7.26
N LEU A 298 19.36 2.82 7.14
CA LEU A 298 19.52 1.81 8.18
C LEU A 298 20.94 1.25 8.16
N LYS A 299 21.40 0.83 9.35
CA LYS A 299 22.70 0.18 9.52
C LYS A 299 22.49 -1.25 10.03
N ASN A 300 23.44 -2.14 9.69
CA ASN A 300 23.49 -3.50 10.25
C ASN A 300 22.18 -4.28 10.06
N ILE A 301 21.69 -4.36 8.81
CA ILE A 301 20.48 -5.11 8.49
C ILE A 301 20.68 -6.59 8.87
N PRO A 302 19.76 -7.20 9.64
CA PRO A 302 19.89 -8.59 10.11
C PRO A 302 19.48 -9.57 9.00
N LEU A 303 20.25 -9.66 7.93
CA LEU A 303 19.91 -10.43 6.73
C LEU A 303 19.66 -11.92 7.01
N ASP A 304 20.39 -12.53 7.95
CA ASP A 304 20.21 -13.94 8.28
C ASP A 304 18.88 -14.17 9.02
N ALA A 305 18.51 -13.29 9.93
CA ALA A 305 17.19 -13.33 10.57
C ALA A 305 16.07 -13.12 9.56
N LEU A 306 16.25 -12.22 8.59
CA LEU A 306 15.28 -11.99 7.53
C LEU A 306 15.17 -13.18 6.57
N ARG A 307 16.26 -13.88 6.25
CA ARG A 307 16.22 -15.14 5.46
C ARG A 307 15.50 -16.26 6.21
N ALA A 308 15.64 -16.31 7.53
CA ALA A 308 15.01 -17.33 8.35
C ALA A 308 13.50 -17.12 8.56
N VAL A 309 12.93 -15.95 8.17
CA VAL A 309 11.49 -15.74 8.19
C VAL A 309 10.83 -16.70 7.18
N PRO A 310 9.86 -17.53 7.61
CA PRO A 310 9.17 -18.44 6.70
C PRO A 310 8.48 -17.69 5.55
N ASP A 311 8.52 -18.26 4.36
CA ASP A 311 7.72 -17.74 3.27
C ASP A 311 6.24 -18.02 3.53
N LEU A 312 5.38 -17.10 3.09
CA LEU A 312 3.94 -17.27 3.21
C LEU A 312 3.48 -18.36 2.26
N VAL A 313 2.59 -19.20 2.74
CA VAL A 313 1.92 -20.20 1.90
C VAL A 313 0.64 -19.59 1.36
N GLN A 314 0.55 -19.52 0.04
CA GLN A 314 -0.68 -19.14 -0.63
C GLN A 314 -1.70 -20.29 -0.46
N PRO A 315 -2.91 -20.00 0.07
CA PRO A 315 -3.94 -21.02 0.11
C PRO A 315 -4.30 -21.46 -1.33
N PRO A 316 -4.74 -22.71 -1.53
CA PRO A 316 -5.23 -23.15 -2.83
C PRO A 316 -6.41 -22.26 -3.25
N GLU A 317 -6.52 -22.01 -4.57
CA GLU A 317 -7.67 -21.29 -5.10
C GLU A 317 -8.97 -21.98 -4.67
N PRO A 318 -10.00 -21.23 -4.26
CA PRO A 318 -11.31 -21.83 -3.97
C PRO A 318 -11.75 -22.62 -5.22
N LYS A 319 -12.05 -23.87 -5.05
CA LYS A 319 -12.71 -24.66 -6.12
C LYS A 319 -14.09 -24.01 -6.33
N GLU A 320 -14.34 -23.55 -7.55
CA GLU A 320 -15.65 -23.04 -7.97
C GLU A 320 -16.80 -24.02 -7.72
#